data_d91445643d72825a4ee947bd3c5b410d
#
_entry.id   d91445643d72825a4ee947bd3c5b410d
#
_cell.length_a   1.000
_cell.length_b   1.000
_cell.length_c   1.000
_cell.angle_alpha   90.00
_cell.angle_beta   90.00
_cell.angle_gamma   90.00
#
_symmetry.space_group_name_H-M   'P 1'
#
loop_
_entity.id
_entity.type
_entity.pdbx_description
1 polymer ?
#
loop_
_entity_poly.entity_id
_entity_poly.type
_entity_poly.pdbx_seq_one_letter_code
_entity_poly.pdbx_strand_id
1 'polypeptide(L)' 'MKTSDLERELGLSKHTIRYYEKEGFITPQRDDNGYRNYSDEDLQVLKLIKFLRG' A
#
# COMPACT_ATOMS: atom_id res chain seq x y z
N MET A 1 7.99 -3.62 -2.74
CA MET A 1 7.99 -3.13 -1.34
C MET A 1 7.04 -3.97 -0.51
N LYS A 2 7.41 -4.22 0.71
CA LYS A 2 6.54 -4.94 1.65
C LYS A 2 5.62 -3.97 2.36
N THR A 3 4.58 -4.50 3.01
CA THR A 3 3.65 -3.65 3.75
C THR A 3 4.36 -2.79 4.80
N SER A 4 5.35 -3.35 5.49
CA SER A 4 6.11 -2.61 6.49
C SER A 4 6.87 -1.42 5.90
N ASP A 5 7.33 -1.56 4.66
CA ASP A 5 7.99 -0.47 3.97
C ASP A 5 7.03 0.68 3.72
N LEU A 6 5.81 0.35 3.29
CA LEU A 6 4.78 1.37 3.07
C LEU A 6 4.36 2.04 4.36
N GLU A 7 4.24 1.27 5.43
CA GLU A 7 3.91 1.85 6.74
C GLU A 7 4.92 2.91 7.13
N ARG A 8 6.20 2.60 6.93
CA ARG A 8 7.29 3.51 7.30
C ARG A 8 7.33 4.74 6.40
N GLU A 9 7.21 4.51 5.08
CA GLU A 9 7.30 5.60 4.11
C GLU A 9 6.12 6.57 4.21
N LEU A 10 4.93 6.04 4.47
CA LEU A 10 3.71 6.83 4.41
C LEU A 10 3.15 7.21 5.77
N GLY A 11 3.64 6.59 6.83
CA GLY A 11 3.08 6.82 8.15
C GLY A 11 1.66 6.31 8.29
N LEU A 12 1.27 5.33 7.48
CA LEU A 12 -0.05 4.72 7.52
C LEU A 12 0.03 3.40 8.26
N SER A 13 -1.09 2.99 8.86
CA SER A 13 -1.15 1.69 9.50
C SER A 13 -1.33 0.61 8.44
N LYS A 14 -0.90 -0.60 8.77
CA LYS A 14 -1.10 -1.78 7.95
C LYS A 14 -2.59 -1.96 7.61
N HIS A 15 -3.43 -1.70 8.58
CA HIS A 15 -4.87 -1.83 8.43
C HIS A 15 -5.41 -0.88 7.35
N THR A 16 -4.92 0.35 7.34
CA THR A 16 -5.33 1.35 6.36
C THR A 16 -4.86 0.96 4.96
N ILE A 17 -3.63 0.46 4.85
CA ILE A 17 -3.09 0.04 3.55
C ILE A 17 -3.93 -1.10 2.98
N ARG A 18 -4.28 -2.08 3.81
CA ARG A 18 -5.12 -3.20 3.38
C ARG A 18 -6.52 -2.76 3.01
N TYR A 19 -7.04 -1.75 3.68
CA TYR A 19 -8.34 -1.19 3.35
C TYR A 19 -8.35 -0.67 1.90
N TYR A 20 -7.32 0.07 1.52
CA TYR A 20 -7.25 0.59 0.16
C TYR A 20 -7.06 -0.51 -0.88
N GLU A 21 -6.35 -1.57 -0.52
CA GLU A 21 -6.24 -2.74 -1.37
C GLU A 21 -7.63 -3.38 -1.58
N LYS A 22 -8.39 -3.51 -0.51
CA LYS A 22 -9.73 -4.09 -0.57
C LYS A 22 -10.66 -3.26 -1.44
N GLU A 23 -10.51 -1.95 -1.39
CA GLU A 23 -11.32 -1.03 -2.18
C GLU A 23 -10.89 -0.96 -3.64
N GLY A 24 -9.79 -1.61 -3.99
CA GLY A 24 -9.34 -1.67 -5.37
C GLY A 24 -8.46 -0.53 -5.82
N PHE A 25 -8.00 0.30 -4.90
CA PHE A 25 -7.10 1.41 -5.26
C PHE A 25 -5.70 0.92 -5.60
N ILE A 26 -5.29 -0.17 -5.00
CA ILE A 26 -3.97 -0.76 -5.25
C ILE A 26 -4.14 -2.26 -5.43
N THR A 27 -3.25 -2.87 -6.20
CA THR A 27 -3.30 -4.30 -6.50
C THR A 27 -1.92 -4.92 -6.35
N PRO A 28 -1.45 -5.10 -5.11
CA PRO A 28 -0.13 -5.68 -4.89
C PRO A 28 -0.08 -7.11 -5.39
N GLN A 29 1.06 -7.51 -5.91
CA GLN A 29 1.29 -8.89 -6.30
C GLN A 29 1.76 -9.67 -5.08
N ARG A 30 1.60 -10.99 -5.13
CA ARG A 30 2.12 -11.86 -4.08
C ARG A 30 3.31 -12.62 -4.61
N ASP A 31 4.33 -12.77 -3.78
CA ASP A 31 5.48 -13.56 -4.15
C ASP A 31 5.20 -15.05 -3.91
N ASP A 32 6.21 -15.89 -4.12
CA ASP A 32 6.06 -17.35 -4.00
C ASP A 32 5.68 -17.78 -2.60
N ASN A 33 5.99 -16.97 -1.60
CA ASN A 33 5.67 -17.25 -0.21
C ASN A 33 4.33 -16.68 0.23
N GLY A 34 3.61 -16.03 -0.68
CA GLY A 34 2.31 -15.45 -0.39
C GLY A 34 2.35 -14.07 0.24
N TYR A 35 3.53 -13.46 0.33
CA TYR A 35 3.66 -12.11 0.88
C TYR A 35 3.31 -11.07 -0.17
N ARG A 36 2.71 -9.98 0.28
CA ARG A 36 2.36 -8.88 -0.61
C ARG A 36 3.60 -8.11 -1.04
N ASN A 37 3.67 -7.82 -2.32
CA ASN A 37 4.75 -7.04 -2.88
C ASN A 37 4.15 -5.82 -3.59
N TYR A 38 4.32 -4.66 -3.01
CA TYR A 38 3.75 -3.41 -3.53
C TYR A 38 4.72 -2.78 -4.53
N SER A 39 4.17 -2.25 -5.62
CA SER A 39 4.97 -1.59 -6.65
C SER A 39 5.13 -0.10 -6.34
N ASP A 40 6.00 0.56 -7.11
CA ASP A 40 6.14 2.01 -7.00
C ASP A 40 4.84 2.71 -7.38
N GLU A 41 4.07 2.14 -8.30
CA GLU A 41 2.77 2.70 -8.66
C GLU A 41 1.81 2.65 -7.48
N ASP A 42 1.81 1.54 -6.75
CA ASP A 42 0.99 1.42 -5.54
C ASP A 42 1.37 2.48 -4.53
N LEU A 43 2.67 2.70 -4.36
CA LEU A 43 3.17 3.73 -3.45
C LEU A 43 2.67 5.12 -3.87
N GLN A 44 2.72 5.43 -5.16
CA GLN A 44 2.27 6.73 -5.66
C GLN A 44 0.78 6.91 -5.44
N VAL A 45 -0.01 5.88 -5.68
CA VAL A 45 -1.45 5.94 -5.44
C VAL A 45 -1.74 6.22 -3.97
N LEU A 46 -1.05 5.52 -3.08
CA LEU A 46 -1.25 5.73 -1.64
C LEU A 46 -0.81 7.12 -1.19
N LYS A 47 0.28 7.63 -1.77
CA LYS A 47 0.71 9.00 -1.47
C LYS A 47 -0.35 10.01 -1.89
N LEU A 48 -0.94 9.81 -3.06
CA LEU A 48 -1.98 10.70 -3.56
C LEU A 48 -3.20 10.67 -2.66
N ILE A 49 -3.62 9.48 -2.27
CA ILE A 49 -4.78 9.32 -1.39
C ILE A 49 -4.52 10.02 -0.05
N LYS A 50 -3.34 9.81 0.51
CA LYS A 50 -2.97 10.44 1.78
C LYS A 50 -2.99 11.95 1.66
N PHE A 51 -2.47 12.48 0.56
CA PHE A 51 -2.44 13.91 0.31
C PHE A 51 -3.85 14.49 0.24
N LEU A 52 -4.74 13.82 -0.49
CA LEU A 52 -6.11 14.30 -0.67
C LEU A 52 -6.94 14.23 0.60
N ARG A 53 -6.63 13.30 1.47
CA ARG A 53 -7.36 13.18 2.73
C ARG A 53 -6.82 14.12 3.81
N GLY A 54 -5.67 14.70 3.54
CA GLY A 54 -5.04 15.58 4.51
C GLY A 54 -4.37 14.86 5.61
#